data_ae1b23f54daf8ab43c32185e18567f95
#
_entry.id   ae1b23f54daf8ab43c32185e18567f95
#
_cell.length_a   1.000
_cell.length_b   1.000
_cell.length_c   1.000
_cell.angle_alpha   90.00
_cell.angle_beta   90.00
_cell.angle_gamma   90.00
#
_symmetry.space_group_name_H-M   'P 1'
#
loop_
_entity.id
_entity.type
_entity.pdbx_description
1 polymer ?
#
loop_
_entity_poly.entity_id
_entity_poly.type
_entity_poly.pdbx_seq_one_letter_code
_entity_poly.pdbx_strand_id
1 'polypeptide(L)'
;MTSAVKERDKLESSESLSALALQLEDQSAENILRWASERYGTRLTFATGFGAEGCVLIDLMGRHNLPIDVFTLDTGVLFEETYSLWQDLESRYGITIRSVASDLTIQAQAEKHGDELWKRKPDQCCDIRKVKPLKAALANIDAWVTAIRRQQTPERANAKVVEWDTKFDIVKINPLVTWTKKDVWRHITKHGVPYNPLHDRGYPSIGCEPCTSQVKPGEDERAGRWRGSNKNECGLHGPLGLPRQE
;
A
#
# COMPACT_ATOMS: atom_id res chain seq x y z
N MET A 1 13.65 -26.80 -12.36
CA MET A 1 14.05 -25.40 -12.10
C MET A 1 14.88 -24.94 -13.26
N THR A 2 14.31 -24.12 -14.13
CA THR A 2 14.90 -23.73 -15.43
C THR A 2 15.99 -22.67 -15.23
N SER A 3 16.96 -22.64 -16.15
CA SER A 3 18.10 -21.69 -16.23
C SER A 3 17.72 -20.23 -16.03
N ALA A 4 16.52 -19.82 -16.48
CA ALA A 4 15.98 -18.47 -16.36
C ALA A 4 15.70 -18.03 -14.91
N VAL A 5 15.39 -18.97 -13.99
CA VAL A 5 15.20 -18.68 -12.56
C VAL A 5 16.56 -18.38 -11.90
N LYS A 6 17.61 -19.12 -12.27
CA LYS A 6 18.97 -18.90 -11.72
C LYS A 6 19.66 -17.63 -12.23
N GLU A 7 19.27 -17.12 -13.39
CA GLU A 7 19.79 -15.87 -13.95
C GLU A 7 19.11 -14.64 -13.30
N ARG A 8 17.85 -14.75 -12.89
CA ARG A 8 17.15 -13.75 -12.07
C ARG A 8 17.77 -13.61 -10.67
N ASP A 9 18.11 -14.71 -10.01
CA ASP A 9 18.73 -14.73 -8.68
C ASP A 9 20.08 -14.00 -8.63
N LYS A 10 20.78 -13.85 -9.76
CA LYS A 10 22.05 -13.10 -9.84
C LYS A 10 21.88 -11.58 -9.98
N LEU A 11 20.76 -11.12 -10.53
CA LEU A 11 20.49 -9.68 -10.76
C LEU A 11 19.88 -8.99 -9.53
N GLU A 12 19.41 -9.74 -8.56
CA GLU A 12 18.71 -9.27 -7.36
C GLU A 12 19.46 -9.58 -6.06
N SER A 13 20.78 -9.65 -6.10
CA SER A 13 21.56 -9.71 -4.86
C SER A 13 21.31 -8.44 -4.01
N SER A 14 21.36 -8.57 -2.69
CA SER A 14 21.16 -7.43 -1.77
C SER A 14 22.10 -6.25 -2.08
N GLU A 15 23.28 -6.50 -2.63
CA GLU A 15 24.24 -5.48 -3.05
C GLU A 15 23.78 -4.78 -4.34
N SER A 16 23.23 -5.51 -5.33
CA SER A 16 22.72 -4.92 -6.57
C SER A 16 21.47 -4.06 -6.31
N LEU A 17 20.57 -4.49 -5.42
CA LEU A 17 19.39 -3.68 -5.02
C LEU A 17 19.81 -2.42 -4.24
N SER A 18 20.85 -2.51 -3.42
CA SER A 18 21.34 -1.34 -2.68
C SER A 18 21.99 -0.30 -3.60
N ALA A 19 22.76 -0.73 -4.59
CA ALA A 19 23.34 0.15 -5.61
C ALA A 19 22.23 0.78 -6.47
N LEU A 20 21.24 -0.01 -6.87
CA LEU A 20 20.08 0.46 -7.62
C LEU A 20 19.24 1.47 -6.84
N ALA A 21 19.02 1.23 -5.54
CA ALA A 21 18.32 2.17 -4.68
C ALA A 21 19.02 3.54 -4.62
N LEU A 22 20.35 3.56 -4.56
CA LEU A 22 21.13 4.80 -4.61
C LEU A 22 21.01 5.52 -5.95
N GLN A 23 21.00 4.79 -7.06
CA GLN A 23 20.83 5.38 -8.41
C GLN A 23 19.44 5.99 -8.60
N LEU A 24 18.42 5.40 -7.99
CA LEU A 24 17.04 5.85 -8.11
C LEU A 24 16.63 6.87 -7.04
N GLU A 25 17.44 7.12 -6.01
CA GLU A 25 17.10 7.98 -4.87
C GLU A 25 16.73 9.40 -5.29
N ASP A 26 17.45 9.96 -6.26
CA ASP A 26 17.24 11.32 -6.77
C ASP A 26 16.32 11.38 -8.01
N GLN A 27 15.76 10.25 -8.42
CA GLN A 27 14.85 10.21 -9.57
C GLN A 27 13.46 10.68 -9.18
N SER A 28 12.73 11.26 -10.15
CA SER A 28 11.31 11.58 -9.95
C SER A 28 10.48 10.31 -9.77
N ALA A 29 9.38 10.42 -9.03
CA ALA A 29 8.44 9.31 -8.86
C ALA A 29 7.94 8.75 -10.20
N GLU A 30 7.74 9.60 -11.20
CA GLU A 30 7.43 9.20 -12.58
C GLU A 30 8.53 8.33 -13.19
N ASN A 31 9.79 8.77 -13.11
CA ASN A 31 10.92 8.02 -13.66
C ASN A 31 11.09 6.66 -12.98
N ILE A 32 10.88 6.60 -11.66
CA ILE A 32 10.92 5.35 -10.89
C ILE A 32 9.82 4.40 -11.35
N LEU A 33 8.59 4.89 -11.54
CA LEU A 33 7.46 4.08 -12.03
C LEU A 33 7.69 3.59 -13.46
N ARG A 34 8.22 4.45 -14.34
CA ARG A 34 8.56 4.08 -15.73
C ARG A 34 9.62 2.99 -15.77
N TRP A 35 10.72 3.20 -15.05
CA TRP A 35 11.77 2.20 -14.89
C TRP A 35 11.21 0.85 -14.37
N ALA A 36 10.35 0.88 -13.36
CA ALA A 36 9.74 -0.32 -12.80
C ALA A 36 8.85 -1.05 -13.82
N SER A 37 8.04 -0.29 -14.56
CA SER A 37 7.15 -0.82 -15.60
C SER A 37 7.95 -1.48 -16.75
N GLU A 38 9.03 -0.84 -17.21
CA GLU A 38 9.91 -1.37 -18.25
C GLU A 38 10.65 -2.64 -17.80
N ARG A 39 11.08 -2.67 -16.52
CA ARG A 39 11.87 -3.78 -15.98
C ARG A 39 11.05 -5.03 -15.71
N TYR A 40 9.86 -4.87 -15.12
CA TYR A 40 9.07 -6.01 -14.62
C TYR A 40 7.83 -6.32 -15.48
N GLY A 41 7.40 -5.38 -16.32
CA GLY A 41 6.26 -5.57 -17.22
C GLY A 41 5.02 -6.06 -16.49
N THR A 42 4.43 -7.15 -17.00
CA THR A 42 3.21 -7.77 -16.42
C THR A 42 3.41 -8.42 -15.05
N ARG A 43 4.65 -8.49 -14.56
CA ARG A 43 4.98 -9.02 -13.23
C ARG A 43 5.21 -7.91 -12.20
N LEU A 44 4.83 -6.67 -12.56
CA LEU A 44 4.72 -5.53 -11.66
C LEU A 44 3.27 -5.28 -11.29
N THR A 45 3.01 -5.00 -10.02
CA THR A 45 1.68 -4.57 -9.56
C THR A 45 1.78 -3.45 -8.54
N PHE A 46 0.72 -2.68 -8.39
CA PHE A 46 0.55 -1.67 -7.35
C PHE A 46 -0.63 -2.01 -6.45
N ALA A 47 -0.39 -2.15 -5.15
CA ALA A 47 -1.42 -2.35 -4.15
C ALA A 47 -1.81 -0.99 -3.52
N THR A 48 -3.01 -0.50 -3.82
CA THR A 48 -3.51 0.76 -3.27
C THR A 48 -4.50 0.56 -2.12
N GLY A 49 -4.45 1.45 -1.14
CA GLY A 49 -5.50 1.59 -0.10
C GLY A 49 -6.23 2.93 -0.21
N PHE A 50 -6.09 3.61 -1.37
CA PHE A 50 -6.71 4.91 -1.66
C PHE A 50 -6.36 6.04 -0.65
N GLY A 51 -5.22 5.92 0.05
CA GLY A 51 -4.64 7.06 0.76
C GLY A 51 -4.15 8.13 -0.23
N ALA A 52 -3.88 9.33 0.24
CA ALA A 52 -3.45 10.46 -0.60
C ALA A 52 -2.24 10.09 -1.49
N GLU A 53 -1.26 9.39 -0.95
CA GLU A 53 -0.10 8.91 -1.69
C GLU A 53 -0.47 7.89 -2.77
N GLY A 54 -1.44 7.01 -2.48
CA GLY A 54 -1.95 6.04 -3.46
C GLY A 54 -2.63 6.72 -4.63
N CYS A 55 -3.42 7.76 -4.36
CA CYS A 55 -4.06 8.57 -5.40
C CYS A 55 -3.03 9.29 -6.29
N VAL A 56 -1.94 9.80 -5.71
CA VAL A 56 -0.82 10.41 -6.46
C VAL A 56 -0.17 9.39 -7.40
N LEU A 57 0.08 8.16 -6.93
CA LEU A 57 0.65 7.12 -7.79
C LEU A 57 -0.29 6.73 -8.92
N ILE A 58 -1.59 6.63 -8.67
CA ILE A 58 -2.59 6.36 -9.72
C ILE A 58 -2.60 7.52 -10.74
N ASP A 59 -2.55 8.78 -10.30
CA ASP A 59 -2.45 9.94 -11.19
C ASP A 59 -1.20 9.86 -12.08
N LEU A 60 -0.04 9.57 -11.49
CA LEU A 60 1.20 9.43 -12.25
C LEU A 60 1.10 8.29 -13.28
N MET A 61 0.58 7.15 -12.88
CA MET A 61 0.39 6.01 -13.79
C MET A 61 -0.57 6.34 -14.93
N GLY A 62 -1.73 6.92 -14.62
CA GLY A 62 -2.74 7.27 -15.63
C GLY A 62 -2.27 8.36 -16.58
N ARG A 63 -1.69 9.44 -16.08
CA ARG A 63 -1.20 10.58 -16.91
C ARG A 63 -0.05 10.21 -17.84
N HIS A 64 0.77 9.25 -17.46
CA HIS A 64 1.92 8.79 -18.26
C HIS A 64 1.64 7.47 -18.98
N ASN A 65 0.39 6.98 -18.94
CA ASN A 65 -0.03 5.73 -19.58
C ASN A 65 0.88 4.55 -19.24
N LEU A 66 1.27 4.42 -17.98
CA LEU A 66 2.13 3.32 -17.51
C LEU A 66 1.28 2.05 -17.34
N PRO A 67 1.59 0.95 -18.02
CA PRO A 67 0.81 -0.28 -18.00
C PRO A 67 1.09 -1.10 -16.72
N ILE A 68 0.81 -0.54 -15.56
CA ILE A 68 1.00 -1.19 -14.27
C ILE A 68 -0.35 -1.72 -13.78
N ASP A 69 -0.42 -3.02 -13.44
CA ASP A 69 -1.60 -3.60 -12.83
C ASP A 69 -1.84 -3.00 -11.45
N VAL A 70 -3.04 -2.50 -11.20
CA VAL A 70 -3.43 -1.90 -9.92
C VAL A 70 -4.50 -2.74 -9.26
N PHE A 71 -4.35 -3.01 -7.98
CA PHE A 71 -5.39 -3.65 -7.18
C PHE A 71 -5.57 -3.01 -5.81
N THR A 72 -6.72 -3.26 -5.21
CA THR A 72 -7.01 -2.89 -3.82
C THR A 72 -7.42 -4.11 -3.01
N LEU A 73 -7.13 -4.08 -1.72
CA LEU A 73 -7.61 -5.06 -0.76
C LEU A 73 -9.01 -4.64 -0.29
N ASP A 74 -10.03 -5.19 -0.93
CA ASP A 74 -11.40 -5.00 -0.48
C ASP A 74 -11.67 -5.83 0.77
N THR A 75 -11.72 -5.16 1.89
CA THR A 75 -11.95 -5.81 3.18
C THR A 75 -13.42 -6.08 3.49
N GLY A 76 -14.34 -5.58 2.66
CA GLY A 76 -15.78 -5.63 2.88
C GLY A 76 -16.26 -4.72 4.01
N VAL A 77 -15.37 -3.88 4.55
CA VAL A 77 -15.65 -2.90 5.62
C VAL A 77 -14.85 -1.61 5.38
N LEU A 78 -14.68 -1.20 4.13
CA LEU A 78 -14.15 0.11 3.79
C LEU A 78 -15.25 1.16 3.96
N PHE A 79 -14.85 2.44 4.06
CA PHE A 79 -15.79 3.55 4.02
C PHE A 79 -16.47 3.67 2.65
N GLU A 80 -17.70 4.14 2.61
CA GLU A 80 -18.41 4.44 1.36
C GLU A 80 -17.65 5.46 0.50
N GLU A 81 -17.04 6.46 1.13
CA GLU A 81 -16.19 7.44 0.47
C GLU A 81 -14.96 6.79 -0.21
N THR A 82 -14.49 5.66 0.29
CA THR A 82 -13.38 4.91 -0.33
C THR A 82 -13.86 4.17 -1.58
N TYR A 83 -15.06 3.57 -1.56
CA TYR A 83 -15.65 2.94 -2.74
C TYR A 83 -15.99 3.97 -3.82
N SER A 84 -16.54 5.13 -3.45
CA SER A 84 -16.80 6.23 -4.38
C SER A 84 -15.52 6.75 -5.03
N LEU A 85 -14.48 6.99 -4.24
CA LEU A 85 -13.17 7.40 -4.76
C LEU A 85 -12.56 6.37 -5.71
N TRP A 86 -12.72 5.08 -5.44
CA TRP A 86 -12.26 4.02 -6.33
C TRP A 86 -12.88 4.17 -7.72
N GLN A 87 -14.20 4.32 -7.80
CA GLN A 87 -14.93 4.52 -9.06
C GLN A 87 -14.51 5.82 -9.78
N ASP A 88 -14.30 6.90 -9.03
CA ASP A 88 -13.84 8.18 -9.57
C ASP A 88 -12.46 8.07 -10.22
N LEU A 89 -11.52 7.35 -9.57
CA LEU A 89 -10.18 7.12 -10.10
C LEU A 89 -10.19 6.25 -11.36
N GLU A 90 -10.98 5.17 -11.38
CA GLU A 90 -11.15 4.34 -12.57
C GLU A 90 -11.72 5.14 -13.75
N SER A 91 -12.77 5.90 -13.49
CA SER A 91 -13.42 6.74 -14.50
C SER A 91 -12.48 7.83 -15.04
N ARG A 92 -11.74 8.52 -14.16
CA ARG A 92 -10.86 9.62 -14.53
C ARG A 92 -9.67 9.18 -15.38
N TYR A 93 -9.06 8.06 -15.05
CA TYR A 93 -7.83 7.60 -15.71
C TYR A 93 -8.06 6.49 -16.73
N GLY A 94 -9.30 5.99 -16.90
CA GLY A 94 -9.62 4.92 -17.81
C GLY A 94 -8.91 3.60 -17.47
N ILE A 95 -8.67 3.35 -16.19
CA ILE A 95 -8.00 2.15 -15.68
C ILE A 95 -9.01 1.25 -14.94
N THR A 96 -8.64 -0.02 -14.79
CA THR A 96 -9.38 -0.94 -13.91
C THR A 96 -8.52 -1.24 -12.69
N ILE A 97 -9.08 -1.06 -11.50
CA ILE A 97 -8.43 -1.39 -10.23
C ILE A 97 -9.07 -2.69 -9.72
N ARG A 98 -8.31 -3.78 -9.74
CA ARG A 98 -8.83 -5.10 -9.34
C ARG A 98 -9.18 -5.15 -7.85
N SER A 99 -10.33 -5.72 -7.52
CA SER A 99 -10.66 -6.10 -6.15
C SER A 99 -9.96 -7.39 -5.77
N VAL A 100 -9.25 -7.37 -4.65
CA VAL A 100 -8.69 -8.58 -4.02
C VAL A 100 -9.29 -8.67 -2.63
N ALA A 101 -10.12 -9.67 -2.40
CA ALA A 101 -10.86 -9.85 -1.16
C ALA A 101 -10.46 -11.15 -0.44
N SER A 102 -10.87 -11.28 0.81
CA SER A 102 -10.81 -12.54 1.54
C SER A 102 -11.84 -13.53 1.01
N ASP A 103 -11.51 -14.82 1.02
CA ASP A 103 -12.47 -15.91 0.72
C ASP A 103 -13.63 -15.99 1.71
N LEU A 104 -13.47 -15.38 2.90
CA LEU A 104 -14.52 -15.30 3.90
C LEU A 104 -15.33 -14.01 3.74
N THR A 105 -16.65 -14.10 3.66
CA THR A 105 -17.53 -12.95 3.84
C THR A 105 -17.43 -12.42 5.28
N ILE A 106 -17.94 -11.22 5.53
CA ILE A 106 -18.00 -10.68 6.91
C ILE A 106 -18.86 -11.58 7.79
N GLN A 107 -19.96 -12.08 7.27
CA GLN A 107 -20.85 -13.01 7.99
C GLN A 107 -20.14 -14.34 8.31
N ALA A 108 -19.50 -14.99 7.35
CA ALA A 108 -18.76 -16.22 7.57
C ALA A 108 -17.58 -16.04 8.56
N GLN A 109 -16.95 -14.86 8.54
CA GLN A 109 -15.95 -14.49 9.55
C GLN A 109 -16.57 -14.39 10.95
N ALA A 110 -17.75 -13.79 11.09
CA ALA A 110 -18.45 -13.66 12.36
C ALA A 110 -18.88 -15.03 12.88
N GLU A 111 -19.44 -15.90 12.05
CA GLU A 111 -19.81 -17.29 12.41
C GLU A 111 -18.59 -18.08 12.92
N LYS A 112 -17.45 -17.94 12.26
CA LYS A 112 -16.23 -18.72 12.60
C LYS A 112 -15.42 -18.15 13.78
N HIS A 113 -15.40 -16.83 13.94
CA HIS A 113 -14.52 -16.16 14.90
C HIS A 113 -15.27 -15.26 15.88
N GLY A 114 -16.60 -15.18 15.77
CA GLY A 114 -17.48 -14.29 16.51
C GLY A 114 -17.53 -12.89 15.92
N ASP A 115 -18.56 -12.12 16.29
CA ASP A 115 -18.82 -10.78 15.79
C ASP A 115 -17.68 -9.81 16.09
N GLU A 116 -17.56 -8.78 15.25
CA GLU A 116 -16.63 -7.66 15.41
C GLU A 116 -15.19 -8.10 15.68
N LEU A 117 -14.68 -9.08 14.92
CA LEU A 117 -13.32 -9.59 15.08
C LEU A 117 -12.27 -8.47 15.04
N TRP A 118 -12.52 -7.40 14.28
CA TRP A 118 -11.66 -6.19 14.20
C TRP A 118 -11.49 -5.45 15.51
N LYS A 119 -12.48 -5.52 16.43
CA LYS A 119 -12.39 -4.93 17.78
C LYS A 119 -11.67 -5.85 18.76
N ARG A 120 -11.99 -7.15 18.73
CA ARG A 120 -11.50 -8.12 19.71
C ARG A 120 -10.11 -8.66 19.40
N LYS A 121 -9.81 -8.92 18.13
CA LYS A 121 -8.53 -9.45 17.65
C LYS A 121 -8.16 -8.79 16.32
N PRO A 122 -7.77 -7.50 16.32
CA PRO A 122 -7.52 -6.74 15.10
C PRO A 122 -6.40 -7.34 14.23
N ASP A 123 -5.38 -7.98 14.82
CA ASP A 123 -4.32 -8.63 14.06
C ASP A 123 -4.84 -9.83 13.26
N GLN A 124 -5.67 -10.66 13.88
CA GLN A 124 -6.30 -11.79 13.20
C GLN A 124 -7.25 -11.33 12.09
N CYS A 125 -8.02 -10.27 12.31
CA CYS A 125 -8.86 -9.68 11.28
C CYS A 125 -8.04 -9.16 10.10
N CYS A 126 -6.94 -8.43 10.37
CA CYS A 126 -6.03 -7.96 9.31
C CYS A 126 -5.34 -9.11 8.57
N ASP A 127 -4.96 -10.19 9.26
CA ASP A 127 -4.39 -11.37 8.61
C ASP A 127 -5.38 -11.97 7.60
N ILE A 128 -6.63 -12.21 8.02
CA ILE A 128 -7.68 -12.80 7.19
C ILE A 128 -8.03 -11.88 6.01
N ARG A 129 -8.20 -10.58 6.25
CA ARG A 129 -8.79 -9.66 5.27
C ARG A 129 -7.76 -8.88 4.46
N LYS A 130 -6.49 -8.91 4.83
CA LYS A 130 -5.45 -8.14 4.15
C LYS A 130 -4.21 -8.96 3.84
N VAL A 131 -3.58 -9.57 4.86
CA VAL A 131 -2.26 -10.22 4.68
C VAL A 131 -2.37 -11.44 3.77
N LYS A 132 -3.32 -12.34 4.05
CA LYS A 132 -3.55 -13.54 3.21
C LYS A 132 -3.96 -13.19 1.78
N PRO A 133 -4.96 -12.30 1.53
CA PRO A 133 -5.30 -11.86 0.19
C PRO A 133 -4.13 -11.21 -0.54
N LEU A 134 -3.35 -10.33 0.13
CA LEU A 134 -2.17 -9.73 -0.46
C LEU A 134 -1.14 -10.78 -0.87
N LYS A 135 -0.85 -11.74 0.02
CA LYS A 135 0.11 -12.81 -0.27
C LYS A 135 -0.33 -13.64 -1.49
N ALA A 136 -1.61 -13.94 -1.62
CA ALA A 136 -2.15 -14.63 -2.78
C ALA A 136 -2.03 -13.80 -4.06
N ALA A 137 -2.33 -12.50 -4.00
CA ALA A 137 -2.22 -11.60 -5.14
C ALA A 137 -0.78 -11.41 -5.63
N LEU A 138 0.20 -11.51 -4.73
CA LEU A 138 1.63 -11.36 -5.05
C LEU A 138 2.33 -12.67 -5.43
N ALA A 139 1.68 -13.82 -5.40
CA ALA A 139 2.31 -15.14 -5.58
C ALA A 139 3.07 -15.32 -6.91
N ASN A 140 2.65 -14.62 -7.98
CA ASN A 140 3.25 -14.69 -9.31
C ASN A 140 3.83 -13.35 -9.77
N ILE A 141 4.14 -12.45 -8.84
CA ILE A 141 4.66 -11.11 -9.07
C ILE A 141 6.13 -11.08 -8.71
N ASP A 142 6.95 -10.35 -9.46
CA ASP A 142 8.37 -10.14 -9.19
C ASP A 142 8.62 -8.86 -8.40
N ALA A 143 7.78 -7.84 -8.60
CA ALA A 143 7.89 -6.57 -7.91
C ALA A 143 6.53 -5.94 -7.62
N TRP A 144 6.44 -5.22 -6.52
CA TRP A 144 5.25 -4.45 -6.19
C TRP A 144 5.57 -3.01 -5.81
N VAL A 145 4.73 -2.11 -6.27
CA VAL A 145 4.80 -0.69 -5.91
C VAL A 145 4.03 -0.46 -4.62
N THR A 146 4.57 0.36 -3.74
CA THR A 146 3.90 0.82 -2.54
C THR A 146 3.88 2.34 -2.45
N ALA A 147 2.93 2.87 -1.70
CA ALA A 147 2.75 4.31 -1.51
C ALA A 147 3.32 4.80 -0.16
N ILE A 148 4.40 4.19 0.33
CA ILE A 148 4.99 4.60 1.61
C ILE A 148 5.92 5.81 1.44
N ARG A 149 6.04 6.58 2.52
CA ARG A 149 7.00 7.68 2.67
C ARG A 149 7.79 7.50 3.97
N ARG A 150 9.06 7.89 4.00
CA ARG A 150 9.90 7.82 5.22
C ARG A 150 9.29 8.56 6.39
N GLN A 151 8.61 9.67 6.13
CA GLN A 151 8.03 10.53 7.17
C GLN A 151 6.71 10.01 7.76
N GLN A 152 6.15 8.90 7.27
CA GLN A 152 4.85 8.43 7.74
C GLN A 152 4.88 7.79 9.12
N THR A 153 5.94 7.02 9.40
CA THR A 153 6.13 6.36 10.70
C THR A 153 7.62 6.10 10.94
N PRO A 154 8.06 5.95 12.22
CA PRO A 154 9.44 5.60 12.55
C PRO A 154 9.91 4.30 11.87
N GLU A 155 9.03 3.30 11.73
CA GLU A 155 9.34 2.02 11.11
C GLU A 155 9.67 2.15 9.61
N ARG A 156 9.21 3.23 8.97
CA ARG A 156 9.45 3.53 7.55
C ARG A 156 10.62 4.46 7.30
N ALA A 157 11.23 5.02 8.36
CA ALA A 157 12.29 6.03 8.23
C ALA A 157 13.49 5.58 7.38
N ASN A 158 13.78 4.27 7.37
CA ASN A 158 14.88 3.67 6.64
C ASN A 158 14.47 3.00 5.31
N ALA A 159 13.21 3.17 4.86
CA ALA A 159 12.74 2.60 3.60
C ALA A 159 13.57 3.15 2.42
N LYS A 160 13.93 2.28 1.49
CA LYS A 160 14.65 2.62 0.26
C LYS A 160 13.68 2.78 -0.91
N VAL A 161 14.11 3.47 -1.96
CA VAL A 161 13.33 3.56 -3.21
C VAL A 161 13.06 2.17 -3.79
N VAL A 162 14.06 1.29 -3.73
CA VAL A 162 13.95 -0.13 -4.10
C VAL A 162 14.57 -0.96 -2.99
N GLU A 163 13.87 -1.99 -2.54
CA GLU A 163 14.32 -2.89 -1.48
C GLU A 163 13.74 -4.29 -1.67
N TRP A 164 14.35 -5.28 -1.03
CA TRP A 164 13.79 -6.63 -0.98
C TRP A 164 12.73 -6.70 0.12
N ASP A 165 11.53 -7.11 -0.24
CA ASP A 165 10.47 -7.38 0.71
C ASP A 165 10.59 -8.82 1.22
N THR A 166 11.24 -9.00 2.36
CA THR A 166 11.46 -10.31 2.97
C THR A 166 10.17 -11.03 3.37
N LYS A 167 9.07 -10.29 3.51
CA LYS A 167 7.77 -10.85 3.88
C LYS A 167 7.10 -11.56 2.72
N PHE A 168 7.21 -11.01 1.52
CA PHE A 168 6.57 -11.53 0.33
C PHE A 168 7.56 -12.15 -0.66
N ASP A 169 8.87 -12.06 -0.36
CA ASP A 169 9.98 -12.61 -1.15
C ASP A 169 10.00 -12.06 -2.59
N ILE A 170 9.82 -10.75 -2.73
CA ILE A 170 9.78 -10.01 -3.99
C ILE A 170 10.42 -8.61 -3.84
N VAL A 171 10.67 -7.95 -4.95
CA VAL A 171 11.15 -6.55 -4.93
C VAL A 171 10.02 -5.61 -4.54
N LYS A 172 10.32 -4.65 -3.68
CA LYS A 172 9.42 -3.58 -3.28
C LYS A 172 9.94 -2.25 -3.76
N ILE A 173 9.08 -1.47 -4.40
CA ILE A 173 9.40 -0.19 -5.04
C ILE A 173 8.56 0.89 -4.39
N ASN A 174 9.21 1.93 -3.90
CA ASN A 174 8.62 3.01 -3.11
C ASN A 174 8.83 4.37 -3.80
N PRO A 175 8.10 4.73 -4.87
CA PRO A 175 8.39 5.91 -5.68
C PRO A 175 8.26 7.24 -4.93
N LEU A 176 7.45 7.26 -3.85
CA LEU A 176 7.21 8.47 -3.04
C LEU A 176 8.03 8.47 -1.74
N VAL A 177 9.00 7.58 -1.57
CA VAL A 177 9.69 7.36 -0.28
C VAL A 177 10.36 8.62 0.26
N THR A 178 10.87 9.50 -0.62
CA THR A 178 11.53 10.77 -0.30
C THR A 178 10.55 11.96 -0.17
N TRP A 179 9.30 11.77 -0.59
CA TRP A 179 8.33 12.86 -0.57
C TRP A 179 7.90 13.24 0.84
N THR A 180 7.69 14.53 1.04
CA THR A 180 7.03 15.05 2.24
C THR A 180 5.51 15.01 2.08
N LYS A 181 4.77 15.12 3.17
CA LYS A 181 3.31 15.32 3.12
C LYS A 181 2.93 16.54 2.28
N LYS A 182 3.72 17.62 2.37
CA LYS A 182 3.51 18.83 1.58
C LYS A 182 3.65 18.58 0.09
N ASP A 183 4.57 17.71 -0.34
CA ASP A 183 4.75 17.36 -1.75
C ASP A 183 3.56 16.59 -2.29
N VAL A 184 3.03 15.63 -1.51
CA VAL A 184 1.80 14.88 -1.85
C VAL A 184 0.63 15.83 -2.08
N TRP A 185 0.34 16.70 -1.12
CA TRP A 185 -0.79 17.63 -1.22
C TRP A 185 -0.59 18.69 -2.31
N ARG A 186 0.66 19.14 -2.52
CA ARG A 186 0.99 20.04 -3.65
C ARG A 186 0.69 19.37 -4.99
N HIS A 187 1.04 18.08 -5.15
CA HIS A 187 0.73 17.33 -6.36
C HIS A 187 -0.78 17.18 -6.55
N ILE A 188 -1.51 16.77 -5.52
CA ILE A 188 -2.97 16.62 -5.52
C ILE A 188 -3.64 17.93 -5.97
N THR A 189 -3.30 19.05 -5.33
CA THR A 189 -3.88 20.35 -5.63
C THR A 189 -3.51 20.82 -7.04
N LYS A 190 -2.23 20.70 -7.43
CA LYS A 190 -1.75 21.13 -8.75
C LYS A 190 -2.44 20.39 -9.90
N HIS A 191 -2.73 19.13 -9.74
CA HIS A 191 -3.26 18.29 -10.80
C HIS A 191 -4.74 17.93 -10.63
N GLY A 192 -5.39 18.43 -9.58
CA GLY A 192 -6.78 18.15 -9.27
C GLY A 192 -7.05 16.65 -9.07
N VAL A 193 -6.11 15.93 -8.43
CA VAL A 193 -6.21 14.49 -8.23
C VAL A 193 -7.36 14.18 -7.29
N PRO A 194 -8.29 13.26 -7.61
CA PRO A 194 -9.30 12.81 -6.67
C PRO A 194 -8.65 12.20 -5.41
N TYR A 195 -9.16 12.54 -4.26
CA TYR A 195 -8.72 12.01 -2.98
C TYR A 195 -9.91 11.80 -2.04
N ASN A 196 -9.72 11.01 -1.00
CA ASN A 196 -10.80 10.67 -0.08
C ASN A 196 -11.24 11.91 0.73
N PRO A 197 -12.52 12.33 0.64
CA PRO A 197 -13.02 13.51 1.33
C PRO A 197 -12.98 13.42 2.86
N LEU A 198 -12.77 12.24 3.40
CA LEU A 198 -12.53 12.06 4.84
C LEU A 198 -11.27 12.79 5.32
N HIS A 199 -10.27 13.04 4.43
CA HIS A 199 -9.12 13.85 4.79
C HIS A 199 -9.52 15.26 5.25
N ASP A 200 -10.53 15.85 4.62
CA ASP A 200 -11.04 17.18 4.98
C ASP A 200 -11.89 17.16 6.26
N ARG A 201 -12.30 15.96 6.68
CA ARG A 201 -13.10 15.75 7.89
C ARG A 201 -12.26 15.26 9.08
N GLY A 202 -10.94 15.44 9.03
CA GLY A 202 -10.05 15.09 10.15
C GLY A 202 -9.65 13.61 10.23
N TYR A 203 -9.61 12.91 9.09
CA TYR A 203 -9.06 11.55 8.96
C TYR A 203 -7.75 11.56 8.17
N PRO A 204 -6.60 11.89 8.77
CA PRO A 204 -5.33 11.96 8.06
C PRO A 204 -4.81 10.59 7.60
N SER A 205 -5.25 9.50 8.21
CA SER A 205 -4.93 8.12 7.84
C SER A 205 -6.20 7.28 7.78
N ILE A 206 -6.55 6.78 6.59
CA ILE A 206 -7.79 6.06 6.32
C ILE A 206 -7.51 4.57 6.10
N GLY A 207 -8.39 3.72 6.59
CA GLY A 207 -8.40 2.28 6.35
C GLY A 207 -9.79 1.71 6.44
N CYS A 208 -9.97 0.54 7.07
CA CYS A 208 -11.30 0.00 7.34
C CYS A 208 -12.09 0.94 8.25
N GLU A 209 -13.37 1.14 7.95
CA GLU A 209 -14.26 2.02 8.70
C GLU A 209 -14.28 1.70 10.21
N PRO A 210 -14.50 0.45 10.65
CA PRO A 210 -14.57 0.13 12.08
C PRO A 210 -13.22 0.26 12.80
N CYS A 211 -12.11 0.48 12.07
CA CYS A 211 -10.76 0.61 12.61
C CYS A 211 -10.18 2.02 12.45
N THR A 212 -10.99 3.00 12.04
CA THR A 212 -10.53 4.35 11.73
C THR A 212 -11.46 5.39 12.37
N SER A 213 -10.90 6.35 13.08
CA SER A 213 -11.62 7.47 13.67
C SER A 213 -10.91 8.79 13.37
N GLN A 214 -11.62 9.89 13.57
CA GLN A 214 -11.05 11.23 13.47
C GLN A 214 -9.90 11.42 14.46
N VAL A 215 -8.95 12.27 14.07
CA VAL A 215 -7.80 12.66 14.88
C VAL A 215 -8.05 14.06 15.43
N LYS A 216 -7.77 14.26 16.71
CA LYS A 216 -7.89 15.59 17.35
C LYS A 216 -6.69 16.46 16.97
N PRO A 217 -6.85 17.79 16.98
CA PRO A 217 -5.72 18.69 16.77
C PRO A 217 -4.57 18.37 17.73
N GLY A 218 -3.35 18.23 17.18
CA GLY A 218 -2.14 17.91 17.95
C GLY A 218 -1.87 16.43 18.20
N GLU A 219 -2.79 15.52 17.85
CA GLU A 219 -2.51 14.08 17.84
C GLU A 219 -1.69 13.66 16.61
N ASP A 220 -0.99 12.52 16.72
CA ASP A 220 -0.32 11.88 15.60
C ASP A 220 -1.32 11.54 14.47
N GLU A 221 -0.89 11.64 13.21
CA GLU A 221 -1.75 11.38 12.04
C GLU A 221 -2.38 9.99 12.02
N ARG A 222 -1.76 9.02 12.69
CA ARG A 222 -2.26 7.64 12.78
C ARG A 222 -2.97 7.35 14.10
N ALA A 223 -3.12 8.33 15.01
CA ALA A 223 -3.81 8.17 16.28
C ALA A 223 -5.26 7.71 16.12
N GLY A 224 -5.89 8.00 14.97
CA GLY A 224 -7.23 7.51 14.64
C GLY A 224 -7.30 6.04 14.23
N ARG A 225 -6.14 5.37 13.96
CA ARG A 225 -6.10 3.97 13.53
C ARG A 225 -6.07 3.05 14.73
N TRP A 226 -7.00 2.07 14.74
CA TRP A 226 -7.15 1.11 15.85
C TRP A 226 -7.15 1.76 17.24
N ARG A 227 -7.79 2.93 17.36
CA ARG A 227 -7.87 3.67 18.62
C ARG A 227 -8.34 2.78 19.77
N GLY A 228 -7.63 2.81 20.89
CA GLY A 228 -7.89 1.93 22.04
C GLY A 228 -7.22 0.55 21.97
N SER A 229 -6.39 0.29 20.98
CA SER A 229 -5.55 -0.91 20.91
C SER A 229 -4.06 -0.56 20.80
N ASN A 230 -3.18 -1.52 21.09
CA ASN A 230 -1.72 -1.36 20.96
C ASN A 230 -1.23 -1.54 19.49
N LYS A 231 -2.14 -1.63 18.52
CA LYS A 231 -1.81 -1.86 17.12
C LYS A 231 -1.47 -0.55 16.41
N ASN A 232 -0.34 -0.52 15.69
CA ASN A 232 0.13 0.65 14.94
C ASN A 232 0.14 0.41 13.43
N GLU A 233 0.29 -0.85 12.98
CA GLU A 233 0.37 -1.20 11.56
C GLU A 233 -0.54 -2.38 11.22
N CYS A 234 -1.02 -2.42 9.98
CA CYS A 234 -1.90 -3.50 9.49
C CYS A 234 -1.17 -4.79 9.14
N GLY A 235 0.15 -4.79 9.26
CA GLY A 235 0.99 -5.94 8.93
C GLY A 235 1.29 -6.10 7.43
N LEU A 236 1.03 -5.10 6.59
CA LEU A 236 1.37 -5.17 5.16
C LEU A 236 2.83 -4.75 4.89
N HIS A 237 3.36 -3.77 5.61
CA HIS A 237 4.65 -3.11 5.33
C HIS A 237 5.72 -3.28 6.41
N GLY A 238 5.51 -4.12 7.40
CA GLY A 238 6.48 -4.36 8.48
C GLY A 238 7.11 -5.76 8.39
N PRO A 239 8.21 -6.02 9.09
CA PRO A 239 8.69 -7.39 9.28
C PRO A 239 7.55 -8.25 9.83
N LEU A 240 7.57 -9.54 9.52
CA LEU A 240 6.66 -10.51 10.13
C LEU A 240 6.70 -10.29 11.64
N GLY A 241 5.56 -9.93 12.20
CA GLY A 241 5.46 -9.50 13.58
C GLY A 241 6.19 -10.43 14.53
N LEU A 242 7.28 -9.96 15.08
CA LEU A 242 7.75 -10.49 16.34
C LEU A 242 6.69 -10.09 17.38
N PRO A 243 6.18 -11.05 18.18
CA PRO A 243 5.38 -10.66 19.34
C PRO A 243 6.24 -9.71 20.17
N ARG A 244 5.68 -8.57 20.56
CA ARG A 244 6.34 -7.70 21.52
C ARG A 244 6.64 -8.55 22.74
N GLN A 245 7.91 -8.62 23.12
CA GLN A 245 8.28 -9.07 24.45
C GLN A 245 7.58 -8.14 25.44
N GLU A 246 6.81 -8.74 26.34
CA GLU A 246 6.16 -8.07 27.46
C GLU A 246 7.18 -7.40 28.39
#